data_44e53f295e33c63f2b2a1522b35895e5
#
_entry.id   44e53f295e33c63f2b2a1522b35895e5
#
_cell.length_a   1.000
_cell.length_b   1.000
_cell.length_c   1.000
_cell.angle_alpha   90.00
_cell.angle_beta   90.00
_cell.angle_gamma   90.00
#
_symmetry.space_group_name_H-M   'P 1'
#
loop_
_entity.id
_entity.type
_entity.pdbx_description
1 polymer ?
#
loop_
_entity_poly.entity_id
_entity_poly.type
_entity_poly.pdbx_seq_one_letter_code
_entity_poly.pdbx_strand_id
1 'polypeptide(L)'
;MKIDELLDIMKWRNSCRSYDASKEVSDEAINNCIIAANNAPSACNKQPWRFVIVKDPQTRKDLYQYGILPGLPMNWIPDAPVIAVLCAKSDAIVHWFTPLFSKIPYYLVDNGIAGEHFVLASAAQGIGTCWIGWINGKGIRRVLGIPRGIQPIAMFTMGYPLEKRNAVPKLAQSEIAFFDKWGKEKTENWKLWQLMGEKLLKSPL
;
A
#
# COMPACT_ATOMS: atom_id res chain seq x y z
N MET A 1 20.23 9.34 -4.33
CA MET A 1 18.85 9.84 -4.08
C MET A 1 18.92 10.84 -2.92
N LYS A 2 18.42 12.05 -3.13
CA LYS A 2 18.30 13.07 -2.07
C LYS A 2 17.04 12.80 -1.27
N ILE A 3 16.99 13.21 0.00
CA ILE A 3 15.82 13.01 0.86
C ILE A 3 14.57 13.67 0.29
N ASP A 4 14.73 14.83 -0.34
CA ASP A 4 13.64 15.59 -0.93
C ASP A 4 12.95 14.81 -2.06
N GLU A 5 13.71 14.12 -2.91
CA GLU A 5 13.17 13.25 -3.98
C GLU A 5 12.27 12.15 -3.43
N LEU A 6 12.68 11.51 -2.32
CA LEU A 6 11.88 10.49 -1.65
C LEU A 6 10.60 11.08 -1.03
N LEU A 7 10.73 12.22 -0.36
CA LEU A 7 9.58 12.91 0.25
C LEU A 7 8.57 13.37 -0.81
N ASP A 8 9.03 13.80 -1.98
CA ASP A 8 8.15 14.21 -3.07
C ASP A 8 7.38 13.02 -3.66
N ILE A 9 8.00 11.84 -3.81
CA ILE A 9 7.31 10.61 -4.17
C ILE A 9 6.22 10.27 -3.13
N MET A 10 6.55 10.35 -1.83
CA MET A 10 5.61 10.09 -0.74
C MET A 10 4.43 11.09 -0.73
N LYS A 11 4.68 12.37 -1.03
CA LYS A 11 3.62 13.39 -1.17
C LYS A 11 2.75 13.14 -2.40
N TRP A 12 3.36 12.80 -3.54
CA TRP A 12 2.65 12.51 -4.77
C TRP A 12 1.74 11.28 -4.62
N ARG A 13 2.19 10.28 -3.87
CA ARG A 13 1.43 9.07 -3.60
C ARG A 13 0.10 9.41 -2.89
N ASN A 14 -0.98 9.06 -3.52
CA ASN A 14 -2.33 9.19 -2.97
C ASN A 14 -3.21 8.01 -3.40
N SER A 15 -4.44 7.90 -2.85
CA SER A 15 -5.41 6.88 -3.27
C SER A 15 -6.05 7.27 -4.59
N CYS A 16 -5.49 6.80 -5.70
CA CYS A 16 -6.01 7.02 -7.04
C CYS A 16 -7.28 6.19 -7.28
N ARG A 17 -8.34 6.84 -7.79
CA ARG A 17 -9.64 6.21 -8.08
C ARG A 17 -10.20 6.58 -9.45
N SER A 18 -9.36 7.14 -10.32
CA SER A 18 -9.72 7.53 -11.69
C SER A 18 -8.49 7.29 -12.56
N TYR A 19 -8.62 6.49 -13.61
CA TYR A 19 -7.51 5.97 -14.41
C TYR A 19 -7.69 6.31 -15.88
N ASP A 20 -6.59 6.63 -16.55
CA ASP A 20 -6.51 6.81 -17.99
C ASP A 20 -6.53 5.43 -18.68
N ALA A 21 -7.68 5.04 -19.18
CA ALA A 21 -7.88 3.76 -19.83
C ALA A 21 -7.09 3.61 -21.15
N SER A 22 -6.56 4.72 -21.72
CA SER A 22 -5.73 4.70 -22.93
C SER A 22 -4.27 4.32 -22.65
N LYS A 23 -3.85 4.34 -21.37
CA LYS A 23 -2.49 4.05 -20.93
C LYS A 23 -2.37 2.70 -20.27
N GLU A 24 -1.63 1.81 -20.91
CA GLU A 24 -1.33 0.50 -20.34
C GLU A 24 -0.21 0.59 -19.29
N VAL A 25 -0.35 -0.15 -18.19
CA VAL A 25 0.74 -0.38 -17.24
C VAL A 25 1.61 -1.51 -17.76
N SER A 26 2.87 -1.21 -18.08
CA SER A 26 3.79 -2.20 -18.63
C SER A 26 4.17 -3.28 -17.63
N ASP A 27 4.53 -4.45 -18.12
CA ASP A 27 5.02 -5.56 -17.28
C ASP A 27 6.33 -5.19 -16.56
N GLU A 28 7.18 -4.36 -17.19
CA GLU A 28 8.38 -3.82 -16.58
C GLU A 28 8.05 -2.94 -15.36
N ALA A 29 7.09 -2.04 -15.49
CA ALA A 29 6.66 -1.18 -14.38
C ALA A 29 6.09 -2.00 -13.21
N ILE A 30 5.32 -3.04 -13.50
CA ILE A 30 4.80 -3.98 -12.49
C ILE A 30 5.97 -4.73 -11.83
N ASN A 31 6.93 -5.23 -12.61
CA ASN A 31 8.09 -5.94 -12.10
C ASN A 31 8.94 -5.06 -11.16
N ASN A 32 9.13 -3.78 -11.50
CA ASN A 32 9.82 -2.83 -10.62
C ASN A 32 9.10 -2.69 -9.27
N CYS A 33 7.77 -2.68 -9.24
CA CYS A 33 7.00 -2.65 -8.01
C CYS A 33 7.18 -3.94 -7.18
N ILE A 34 7.23 -5.11 -7.85
CA ILE A 34 7.47 -6.41 -7.20
C ILE A 34 8.88 -6.47 -6.62
N ILE A 35 9.90 -6.00 -7.36
CA ILE A 35 11.29 -5.90 -6.88
C ILE A 35 11.35 -5.01 -5.63
N ALA A 36 10.70 -3.85 -5.65
CA ALA A 36 10.66 -2.95 -4.50
C ALA A 36 10.00 -3.62 -3.29
N ALA A 37 8.86 -4.29 -3.48
CA ALA A 37 8.19 -5.03 -2.41
C ALA A 37 9.06 -6.15 -1.84
N ASN A 38 9.85 -6.84 -2.69
CA ASN A 38 10.73 -7.92 -2.26
C ASN A 38 11.95 -7.42 -1.46
N ASN A 39 12.28 -6.13 -1.54
CA ASN A 39 13.31 -5.50 -0.71
C ASN A 39 12.79 -5.06 0.68
N ALA A 40 11.52 -5.32 1.00
CA ALA A 40 10.97 -5.02 2.31
C ALA A 40 11.62 -5.88 3.41
N PRO A 41 11.86 -5.34 4.61
CA PRO A 41 12.23 -6.15 5.75
C PRO A 41 11.06 -7.00 6.23
N SER A 42 11.36 -8.14 6.87
CA SER A 42 10.35 -8.98 7.52
C SER A 42 10.89 -9.63 8.78
N ALA A 43 10.01 -9.96 9.71
CA ALA A 43 10.36 -10.66 10.93
C ALA A 43 11.08 -11.99 10.59
N CYS A 44 12.27 -12.19 11.14
CA CYS A 44 13.14 -13.34 10.86
C CYS A 44 13.38 -13.60 9.35
N ASN A 45 13.32 -12.57 8.53
CA ASN A 45 13.44 -12.65 7.06
C ASN A 45 12.46 -13.65 6.40
N LYS A 46 11.26 -13.78 6.93
CA LYS A 46 10.25 -14.78 6.51
C LYS A 46 9.58 -14.47 5.17
N GLN A 47 9.58 -13.20 4.75
CA GLN A 47 9.08 -12.75 3.44
C GLN A 47 7.71 -13.36 3.11
N PRO A 48 6.67 -13.08 3.92
CA PRO A 48 5.37 -13.75 3.83
C PRO A 48 4.53 -13.32 2.61
N TRP A 49 4.89 -12.22 1.97
CA TRP A 49 4.13 -11.62 0.87
C TRP A 49 4.12 -12.47 -0.40
N ARG A 50 2.98 -12.50 -1.04
CA ARG A 50 2.78 -13.03 -2.39
C ARG A 50 1.86 -12.08 -3.14
N PHE A 51 2.18 -11.81 -4.39
CA PHE A 51 1.38 -10.95 -5.24
C PHE A 51 0.73 -11.77 -6.36
N VAL A 52 -0.55 -11.51 -6.63
CA VAL A 52 -1.23 -11.99 -7.83
C VAL A 52 -1.58 -10.76 -8.66
N ILE A 53 -1.01 -10.65 -9.85
CA ILE A 53 -1.22 -9.53 -10.77
C ILE A 53 -2.34 -9.91 -11.75
N VAL A 54 -3.36 -9.07 -11.83
CA VAL A 54 -4.55 -9.30 -12.66
C VAL A 54 -4.68 -8.18 -13.68
N LYS A 55 -4.46 -8.51 -14.95
CA LYS A 55 -4.64 -7.62 -16.11
C LYS A 55 -5.91 -7.98 -16.89
N ASP A 56 -6.36 -9.23 -16.82
CA ASP A 56 -7.56 -9.70 -17.53
C ASP A 56 -8.83 -8.94 -17.11
N PRO A 57 -9.54 -8.32 -18.06
CA PRO A 57 -10.71 -7.49 -17.73
C PRO A 57 -11.84 -8.24 -17.04
N GLN A 58 -12.09 -9.51 -17.42
CA GLN A 58 -13.14 -10.29 -16.80
C GLN A 58 -12.80 -10.65 -15.36
N THR A 59 -11.59 -11.09 -15.11
CA THR A 59 -11.10 -11.40 -13.75
C THR A 59 -11.12 -10.15 -12.85
N ARG A 60 -10.84 -8.95 -13.37
CA ARG A 60 -10.95 -7.69 -12.61
C ARG A 60 -12.41 -7.39 -12.21
N LYS A 61 -13.36 -7.62 -13.13
CA LYS A 61 -14.81 -7.50 -12.84
C LYS A 61 -15.25 -8.51 -11.78
N ASP A 62 -14.78 -9.75 -11.89
CA ASP A 62 -15.09 -10.80 -10.92
C ASP A 62 -14.50 -10.49 -9.53
N LEU A 63 -13.29 -9.93 -9.47
CA LEU A 63 -12.71 -9.43 -8.22
C LEU A 63 -13.54 -8.30 -7.61
N TYR A 64 -14.06 -7.37 -8.40
CA TYR A 64 -14.97 -6.33 -7.92
C TYR A 64 -16.25 -6.95 -7.37
N GLN A 65 -16.87 -7.87 -8.11
CA GLN A 65 -18.15 -8.45 -7.75
C GLN A 65 -18.07 -9.37 -6.52
N TYR A 66 -17.03 -10.18 -6.42
CA TYR A 66 -16.94 -11.23 -5.40
C TYR A 66 -15.85 -10.99 -4.36
N GLY A 67 -14.86 -10.16 -4.67
CA GLY A 67 -13.68 -9.90 -3.84
C GLY A 67 -13.83 -8.69 -2.92
N ILE A 68 -14.89 -7.90 -3.04
CA ILE A 68 -15.18 -6.73 -2.20
C ILE A 68 -16.29 -7.06 -1.21
N LEU A 69 -16.18 -6.55 0.01
CA LEU A 69 -17.28 -6.60 0.98
C LEU A 69 -18.36 -5.57 0.61
N PRO A 70 -19.65 -5.89 0.82
CA PRO A 70 -20.74 -4.97 0.51
C PRO A 70 -20.69 -3.72 1.41
N GLY A 71 -21.42 -2.68 0.99
CA GLY A 71 -21.66 -1.47 1.79
C GLY A 71 -20.83 -0.25 1.41
N LEU A 72 -19.75 -0.38 0.62
CA LEU A 72 -18.99 0.77 0.13
C LEU A 72 -19.01 0.82 -1.41
N PRO A 73 -19.41 1.97 -2.00
CA PRO A 73 -19.37 2.14 -3.46
C PRO A 73 -17.93 2.27 -3.92
N MET A 74 -17.41 1.27 -4.64
CA MET A 74 -16.07 1.24 -5.19
C MET A 74 -16.10 0.97 -6.71
N ASN A 75 -16.98 1.66 -7.42
CA ASN A 75 -17.27 1.44 -8.84
C ASN A 75 -16.07 1.66 -9.77
N TRP A 76 -15.02 2.33 -9.30
CA TRP A 76 -13.79 2.59 -10.03
C TRP A 76 -12.83 1.37 -10.10
N ILE A 77 -13.06 0.32 -9.32
CA ILE A 77 -12.15 -0.84 -9.28
C ILE A 77 -12.05 -1.55 -10.63
N PRO A 78 -13.16 -1.85 -11.34
CA PRO A 78 -13.09 -2.50 -12.65
C PRO A 78 -12.40 -1.67 -13.73
N ASP A 79 -12.38 -0.33 -13.57
CA ASP A 79 -11.80 0.60 -14.54
C ASP A 79 -10.27 0.68 -14.44
N ALA A 80 -9.70 0.24 -13.32
CA ALA A 80 -8.25 0.18 -13.19
C ALA A 80 -7.67 -0.85 -14.17
N PRO A 81 -6.63 -0.51 -14.97
CA PRO A 81 -6.04 -1.44 -15.93
C PRO A 81 -5.40 -2.66 -15.29
N VAL A 82 -4.95 -2.55 -14.02
CA VAL A 82 -4.33 -3.64 -13.27
C VAL A 82 -4.86 -3.68 -11.84
N ILE A 83 -5.07 -4.88 -11.32
CA ILE A 83 -5.29 -5.12 -9.89
C ILE A 83 -4.16 -6.04 -9.39
N ALA A 84 -3.41 -5.59 -8.38
CA ALA A 84 -2.45 -6.43 -7.68
C ALA A 84 -3.08 -6.89 -6.34
N VAL A 85 -3.16 -8.19 -6.13
CA VAL A 85 -3.66 -8.78 -4.89
C VAL A 85 -2.49 -9.18 -4.01
N LEU A 86 -2.37 -8.53 -2.86
CA LEU A 86 -1.39 -8.88 -1.84
C LEU A 86 -1.93 -9.98 -0.96
N CYS A 87 -1.18 -11.07 -0.88
CA CYS A 87 -1.50 -12.23 -0.06
C CYS A 87 -0.38 -12.52 0.93
N ALA A 88 -0.72 -13.08 2.08
CA ALA A 88 0.22 -13.62 3.05
C ALA A 88 0.27 -15.15 2.96
N LYS A 89 1.47 -15.70 2.82
CA LYS A 89 1.75 -17.10 3.12
C LYS A 89 2.11 -17.18 4.59
N SER A 90 1.20 -17.70 5.42
CA SER A 90 1.48 -17.85 6.83
C SER A 90 2.42 -19.05 7.07
N ASP A 91 3.53 -18.79 7.76
CA ASP A 91 4.38 -19.86 8.27
C ASP A 91 3.83 -20.28 9.64
N ALA A 92 3.34 -21.51 9.74
CA ALA A 92 2.64 -22.03 10.93
C ALA A 92 3.48 -21.88 12.22
N ILE A 93 4.80 -21.99 12.13
CA ILE A 93 5.70 -21.94 13.30
C ILE A 93 5.74 -20.53 13.89
N VAL A 94 5.91 -19.50 13.08
CA VAL A 94 5.94 -18.10 13.56
C VAL A 94 4.54 -17.63 13.99
N HIS A 95 3.48 -18.18 13.39
CA HIS A 95 2.09 -17.87 13.75
C HIS A 95 1.67 -18.42 15.12
N TRP A 96 2.18 -19.59 15.49
CA TRP A 96 1.80 -20.22 16.76
C TRP A 96 2.56 -19.66 17.96
N PHE A 97 3.84 -19.35 17.81
CA PHE A 97 4.67 -18.93 18.93
C PHE A 97 4.67 -17.42 19.19
N THR A 98 4.60 -16.58 18.15
CA THR A 98 4.72 -15.11 18.31
C THR A 98 3.50 -14.49 19.01
N PRO A 99 2.22 -14.88 18.74
CA PRO A 99 1.06 -14.33 19.43
C PRO A 99 0.99 -14.66 20.92
N LEU A 100 1.64 -15.75 21.36
CA LEU A 100 1.73 -16.10 22.78
C LEU A 100 2.53 -15.08 23.58
N PHE A 101 3.50 -14.39 22.98
CA PHE A 101 4.38 -13.45 23.67
C PHE A 101 4.09 -11.98 23.32
N SER A 102 3.85 -11.64 22.05
CA SER A 102 3.70 -10.24 21.61
C SER A 102 2.28 -9.82 21.24
N LYS A 103 1.37 -10.76 21.00
CA LYS A 103 0.00 -10.56 20.48
C LYS A 103 -0.05 -9.81 19.11
N ILE A 104 1.09 -9.54 18.49
CA ILE A 104 1.18 -8.83 17.21
C ILE A 104 1.31 -9.84 16.08
N PRO A 105 0.41 -9.83 15.09
CA PRO A 105 0.51 -10.68 13.92
C PRO A 105 1.55 -10.10 12.94
N TYR A 106 2.84 -10.37 13.18
CA TYR A 106 3.95 -9.78 12.41
C TYR A 106 3.82 -9.94 10.89
N TYR A 107 3.22 -11.02 10.41
CA TYR A 107 2.99 -11.20 8.97
C TYR A 107 2.11 -10.08 8.37
N LEU A 108 1.19 -9.49 9.13
CA LEU A 108 0.42 -8.33 8.67
C LEU A 108 1.28 -7.08 8.60
N VAL A 109 2.17 -6.89 9.58
CA VAL A 109 3.15 -5.80 9.58
C VAL A 109 4.08 -5.94 8.39
N ASP A 110 4.67 -7.12 8.20
CA ASP A 110 5.58 -7.43 7.08
C ASP A 110 4.92 -7.19 5.71
N ASN A 111 3.65 -7.65 5.55
CA ASN A 111 2.89 -7.41 4.33
C ASN A 111 2.53 -5.92 4.15
N GLY A 112 2.30 -5.18 5.23
CA GLY A 112 2.08 -3.73 5.18
C GLY A 112 3.31 -3.00 4.66
N ILE A 113 4.52 -3.38 5.12
CA ILE A 113 5.78 -2.79 4.66
C ILE A 113 6.01 -3.12 3.17
N ALA A 114 5.88 -4.39 2.78
CA ALA A 114 6.05 -4.81 1.39
C ALA A 114 5.02 -4.14 0.46
N GLY A 115 3.77 -4.00 0.93
CA GLY A 115 2.72 -3.29 0.21
C GLY A 115 3.03 -1.81 0.00
N GLU A 116 3.57 -1.12 1.01
CA GLU A 116 3.96 0.30 0.86
C GLU A 116 5.18 0.46 -0.07
N HIS A 117 6.17 -0.44 -0.02
CA HIS A 117 7.27 -0.44 -1.00
C HIS A 117 6.73 -0.59 -2.44
N PHE A 118 5.76 -1.49 -2.65
CA PHE A 118 5.09 -1.65 -3.95
C PHE A 118 4.41 -0.36 -4.40
N VAL A 119 3.68 0.29 -3.51
CA VAL A 119 2.91 1.51 -3.79
C VAL A 119 3.84 2.70 -4.06
N LEU A 120 4.94 2.85 -3.30
CA LEU A 120 5.92 3.92 -3.52
C LEU A 120 6.67 3.73 -4.84
N ALA A 121 7.04 2.50 -5.19
CA ALA A 121 7.66 2.20 -6.47
C ALA A 121 6.72 2.47 -7.65
N SER A 122 5.42 2.23 -7.49
CA SER A 122 4.39 2.61 -8.44
C SER A 122 4.35 4.13 -8.61
N ALA A 123 4.29 4.86 -7.48
CA ALA A 123 4.27 6.33 -7.46
C ALA A 123 5.51 6.94 -8.14
N ALA A 124 6.70 6.38 -7.91
CA ALA A 124 7.95 6.82 -8.53
C ALA A 124 7.95 6.70 -10.06
N GLN A 125 7.07 5.85 -10.61
CA GLN A 125 6.88 5.64 -12.05
C GLN A 125 5.67 6.43 -12.61
N GLY A 126 5.06 7.32 -11.80
CA GLY A 126 3.87 8.09 -12.18
C GLY A 126 2.59 7.25 -12.25
N ILE A 127 2.59 6.04 -11.69
CA ILE A 127 1.45 5.13 -11.65
C ILE A 127 0.71 5.30 -10.33
N GLY A 128 -0.56 5.69 -10.42
CA GLY A 128 -1.46 5.82 -9.27
C GLY A 128 -1.94 4.48 -8.77
N THR A 129 -2.05 4.33 -7.47
CA THR A 129 -2.60 3.15 -6.82
C THR A 129 -3.69 3.51 -5.81
N CYS A 130 -4.57 2.57 -5.51
CA CYS A 130 -5.44 2.67 -4.35
C CYS A 130 -5.38 1.37 -3.54
N TRP A 131 -4.99 1.50 -2.28
CA TRP A 131 -5.00 0.39 -1.32
C TRP A 131 -6.45 0.09 -0.88
N ILE A 132 -6.90 -1.14 -1.06
CA ILE A 132 -8.23 -1.61 -0.72
C ILE A 132 -8.10 -2.72 0.33
N GLY A 133 -8.52 -2.41 1.56
CA GLY A 133 -8.58 -3.36 2.68
C GLY A 133 -9.98 -3.92 2.92
N TRP A 134 -11.02 -3.32 2.32
CA TRP A 134 -12.42 -3.75 2.44
C TRP A 134 -12.71 -4.91 1.50
N ILE A 135 -12.07 -6.06 1.77
CA ILE A 135 -12.05 -7.21 0.86
C ILE A 135 -12.75 -8.44 1.43
N ASN A 136 -13.34 -9.23 0.53
CA ASN A 136 -13.84 -10.58 0.80
C ASN A 136 -12.78 -11.62 0.41
N GLY A 137 -11.94 -12.01 1.35
CA GLY A 137 -10.86 -12.96 1.10
C GLY A 137 -11.32 -14.34 0.59
N LYS A 138 -12.55 -14.79 0.91
CA LYS A 138 -13.12 -16.05 0.37
C LYS A 138 -13.46 -15.87 -1.11
N GLY A 139 -14.05 -14.73 -1.48
CA GLY A 139 -14.37 -14.39 -2.87
C GLY A 139 -13.11 -14.28 -3.72
N ILE A 140 -12.09 -13.56 -3.25
CA ILE A 140 -10.79 -13.43 -3.93
C ILE A 140 -10.15 -14.79 -4.17
N ARG A 141 -10.11 -15.66 -3.14
CA ARG A 141 -9.55 -17.02 -3.29
C ARG A 141 -10.26 -17.81 -4.37
N ARG A 142 -11.60 -17.73 -4.43
CA ARG A 142 -12.39 -18.44 -5.44
C ARG A 142 -12.09 -17.93 -6.85
N VAL A 143 -12.05 -16.61 -7.04
CA VAL A 143 -11.81 -15.99 -8.35
C VAL A 143 -10.40 -16.30 -8.85
N LEU A 144 -9.40 -16.25 -7.99
CA LEU A 144 -7.99 -16.39 -8.38
C LEU A 144 -7.40 -17.78 -8.15
N GLY A 145 -8.17 -18.76 -7.67
CA GLY A 145 -7.66 -20.11 -7.38
C GLY A 145 -6.62 -20.15 -6.26
N ILE A 146 -6.64 -19.20 -5.32
CA ILE A 146 -5.64 -19.12 -4.24
C ILE A 146 -5.84 -20.26 -3.24
N PRO A 147 -4.80 -21.06 -2.93
CA PRO A 147 -4.91 -22.20 -2.03
C PRO A 147 -5.22 -21.80 -0.58
N ARG A 148 -5.76 -22.76 0.22
CA ARG A 148 -6.22 -22.49 1.61
C ARG A 148 -5.14 -21.95 2.54
N GLY A 149 -3.87 -22.30 2.36
CA GLY A 149 -2.73 -21.82 3.18
C GLY A 149 -2.25 -20.41 2.88
N ILE A 150 -2.89 -19.71 1.93
CA ILE A 150 -2.54 -18.32 1.54
C ILE A 150 -3.74 -17.42 1.78
N GLN A 151 -3.51 -16.31 2.49
CA GLN A 151 -4.55 -15.37 2.89
C GLN A 151 -4.43 -14.07 2.07
N PRO A 152 -5.45 -13.68 1.29
CA PRO A 152 -5.55 -12.32 0.73
C PRO A 152 -5.61 -11.30 1.85
N ILE A 153 -4.76 -10.26 1.77
CA ILE A 153 -4.61 -9.20 2.78
C ILE A 153 -5.18 -7.88 2.27
N ALA A 154 -4.89 -7.55 1.01
CA ALA A 154 -5.34 -6.31 0.38
C ALA A 154 -5.35 -6.47 -1.14
N MET A 155 -6.02 -5.53 -1.82
CA MET A 155 -5.88 -5.32 -3.26
C MET A 155 -5.36 -3.91 -3.52
N PHE A 156 -4.55 -3.75 -4.57
CA PHE A 156 -4.14 -2.46 -5.12
C PHE A 156 -4.69 -2.33 -6.53
N THR A 157 -5.52 -1.32 -6.77
CA THR A 157 -5.76 -0.90 -8.15
C THR A 157 -4.57 -0.09 -8.64
N MET A 158 -4.18 -0.24 -9.90
CA MET A 158 -3.03 0.44 -10.52
C MET A 158 -3.40 0.98 -11.90
N GLY A 159 -2.90 2.17 -12.23
CA GLY A 159 -3.05 2.78 -13.54
C GLY A 159 -2.55 4.22 -13.54
N TYR A 160 -2.42 4.82 -14.71
CA TYR A 160 -2.06 6.24 -14.80
C TYR A 160 -3.25 7.10 -14.38
N PRO A 161 -3.06 8.05 -13.44
CA PRO A 161 -4.14 8.93 -12.99
C PRO A 161 -4.68 9.80 -14.13
N LEU A 162 -6.00 9.93 -14.24
CA LEU A 162 -6.63 10.93 -15.13
C LEU A 162 -6.46 12.34 -14.60
N GLU A 163 -6.48 12.48 -13.27
CA GLU A 163 -6.42 13.79 -12.62
C GLU A 163 -5.34 13.81 -11.55
N LYS A 164 -4.65 14.95 -11.44
CA LYS A 164 -3.75 15.20 -10.33
C LYS A 164 -4.60 15.46 -9.07
N ARG A 165 -4.43 14.64 -8.04
CA ARG A 165 -5.14 14.87 -6.78
C ARG A 165 -4.36 15.83 -5.87
N ASN A 166 -5.11 16.67 -5.18
CA ASN A 166 -4.56 17.50 -4.12
C ASN A 166 -4.07 16.64 -2.93
N ALA A 167 -3.00 17.11 -2.28
CA ALA A 167 -2.51 16.47 -1.07
C ALA A 167 -3.59 16.45 0.01
N VAL A 168 -3.75 15.30 0.67
CA VAL A 168 -4.66 15.15 1.80
C VAL A 168 -3.96 15.67 3.06
N PRO A 169 -4.61 16.51 3.89
CA PRO A 169 -4.04 16.97 5.15
C PRO A 169 -3.54 15.81 6.01
N LYS A 170 -2.41 16.02 6.67
CA LYS A 170 -1.80 15.06 7.59
C LYS A 170 -1.78 15.67 9.00
N LEU A 171 -1.70 14.80 10.00
CA LEU A 171 -1.49 15.22 11.38
C LEU A 171 -0.20 16.01 11.49
N ALA A 172 -0.16 16.95 12.44
CA ALA A 172 1.08 17.66 12.76
C ALA A 172 2.11 16.68 13.35
N GLN A 173 3.40 16.98 13.15
CA GLN A 173 4.47 16.12 13.67
C GLN A 173 4.42 15.97 15.19
N SER A 174 3.97 17.00 15.91
CA SER A 174 3.77 16.97 17.37
C SER A 174 2.69 16.00 17.84
N GLU A 175 1.77 15.62 16.96
CA GLU A 175 0.72 14.64 17.27
C GLU A 175 1.18 13.19 17.07
N ILE A 176 2.27 12.96 16.34
CA ILE A 176 2.74 11.63 15.95
C ILE A 176 4.11 11.27 16.50
N ALA A 177 4.86 12.24 17.06
CA ALA A 177 6.21 12.00 17.56
C ALA A 177 6.42 12.62 18.95
N PHE A 178 6.86 11.79 19.88
CA PHE A 178 7.19 12.18 21.25
C PHE A 178 8.63 11.76 21.56
N PHE A 179 9.31 12.47 22.48
CA PHE A 179 10.71 12.24 22.80
C PHE A 179 10.85 11.69 24.24
N ASP A 180 11.56 10.60 24.39
CA ASP A 180 11.85 9.84 25.59
C ASP A 180 10.61 9.23 26.27
N LYS A 181 9.47 9.95 26.34
CA LYS A 181 8.22 9.50 26.96
C LYS A 181 7.02 9.93 26.14
N TRP A 182 5.95 9.17 26.21
CA TRP A 182 4.67 9.53 25.59
C TRP A 182 4.18 10.90 26.09
N GLY A 183 3.74 11.74 25.15
CA GLY A 183 3.23 13.10 25.43
C GLY A 183 4.30 14.15 25.72
N LYS A 184 5.60 13.80 25.74
CA LYS A 184 6.68 14.77 25.94
C LYS A 184 7.11 15.34 24.59
N GLU A 185 6.87 16.66 24.41
CA GLU A 185 7.36 17.39 23.25
C GLU A 185 8.87 17.65 23.33
N LYS A 186 9.54 17.73 22.18
CA LYS A 186 10.95 18.13 22.14
C LYS A 186 11.10 19.62 22.38
N THR A 187 11.99 20.00 23.32
CA THR A 187 12.30 21.42 23.65
C THR A 187 12.90 22.19 22.48
N GLU A 188 12.55 23.46 22.33
CA GLU A 188 13.00 24.56 21.48
C GLU A 188 13.41 24.31 20.01
N ASN A 189 14.28 23.33 19.72
CA ASN A 189 14.69 23.04 18.34
C ASN A 189 13.61 22.38 17.47
N TRP A 190 12.57 21.79 18.07
CA TRP A 190 11.49 21.14 17.35
C TRP A 190 10.55 22.13 16.62
N LYS A 191 10.35 23.32 17.15
CA LYS A 191 9.58 24.37 16.49
C LYS A 191 10.19 24.79 15.15
N LEU A 192 11.53 24.77 15.08
CA LEU A 192 12.25 25.04 13.83
C LEU A 192 11.99 23.94 12.78
N TRP A 193 11.95 22.67 13.21
CA TRP A 193 11.65 21.53 12.33
C TRP A 193 10.17 21.50 11.89
N GLN A 194 9.24 21.93 12.74
CA GLN A 194 7.83 22.09 12.36
C GLN A 194 7.69 23.17 11.26
N LEU A 195 8.33 24.31 11.42
CA LEU A 195 8.34 25.39 10.42
C LEU A 195 8.97 24.95 9.09
N MET A 196 10.02 24.13 9.14
CA MET A 196 10.65 23.56 7.94
C MET A 196 9.75 22.49 7.29
N GLY A 197 9.14 21.62 8.08
CA GLY A 197 8.19 20.61 7.61
C GLY A 197 6.94 21.22 6.98
N GLU A 198 6.38 22.27 7.58
CA GLU A 198 5.23 23.02 7.03
C GLU A 198 5.57 23.76 5.73
N LYS A 199 6.78 24.30 5.60
CA LYS A 199 7.25 24.89 4.34
C LYS A 199 7.38 23.86 3.23
N LEU A 200 7.92 22.69 3.52
CA LEU A 200 8.03 21.56 2.57
C LEU A 200 6.66 21.01 2.15
N LEU A 201 5.68 21.00 3.07
CA LEU A 201 4.32 20.54 2.78
C LEU A 201 3.49 21.57 1.99
N LYS A 202 3.82 22.86 2.07
CA LYS A 202 3.10 23.96 1.41
C LYS A 202 3.72 24.39 0.08
N SER A 203 4.90 23.88 -0.31
CA SER A 203 5.45 24.17 -1.63
C SER A 203 4.60 23.49 -2.71
N PRO A 204 4.06 24.25 -3.68
CA PRO A 204 3.34 23.67 -4.80
C PRO A 204 4.32 22.82 -5.64
N LEU A 205 3.90 21.63 -6.03
CA LEU A 205 4.53 20.80 -7.07
C LEU A 205 4.26 21.37 -8.45
#